data_d9af6cbad13f1632b78f9c3b3ce1664a
#
_entry.id   d9af6cbad13f1632b78f9c3b3ce1664a
#
_cell.length_a   1.000
_cell.length_b   1.000
_cell.length_c   1.000
_cell.angle_alpha   90.00
_cell.angle_beta   90.00
_cell.angle_gamma   90.00
#
_symmetry.space_group_name_H-M   'P 1'
#
loop_
_entity.id
_entity.type
_entity.pdbx_description
1 polymer ?
#
loop_
_entity_poly.entity_id
_entity_poly.type
_entity_poly.pdbx_seq_one_letter_code
_entity_poly.pdbx_strand_id
1 'polypeptide(L)'
;MQFKLSAAMKSSDIKGMTVFNPNKVDTKKQPMFFGQPLGVQRYDSYKYPAFENLTKQQLGYFWRPEEVSLQKDRGDYQMLRPEQKHIYTSNLKYQIMLDSVQGRAPGMAFIPYCSIPELEACMEVWSFMEMIHSRSYTYIIKNVYPNPAEVFDTILDDENILSRARSVTGAYDDFINQAQLWGTGNMWKEGWKESPTSNYEIKELKRSLYRAVANVNILEGIRFYVSFACSFAFGELKAMEGSAKIISLIARDENQHLALTQNILNYWRRGDDPDMLCLLYTSPSPRD
;
A
#
# COMPACT_ATOMS: atom_id res chain seq x y z
N MET A 1 4.22 44.34 5.49
CA MET A 1 4.00 43.50 6.66
C MET A 1 5.14 42.48 6.69
N GLN A 2 6.20 42.70 7.49
CA GLN A 2 7.33 41.79 7.59
C GLN A 2 6.90 40.65 8.50
N PHE A 3 6.76 39.44 7.95
CA PHE A 3 6.67 38.23 8.75
C PHE A 3 8.01 38.02 9.44
N LYS A 4 8.06 38.25 10.75
CA LYS A 4 9.18 37.76 11.56
C LYS A 4 9.12 36.24 11.50
N LEU A 5 10.05 35.62 10.77
CA LEU A 5 10.30 34.18 10.91
C LEU A 5 10.61 33.93 12.40
N SER A 6 9.77 33.15 13.03
CA SER A 6 10.03 32.70 14.41
C SER A 6 11.35 31.94 14.45
N ALA A 7 12.04 32.01 15.57
CA ALA A 7 13.30 31.31 15.80
C ALA A 7 13.19 29.83 15.38
N ALA A 8 14.25 29.31 14.77
CA ALA A 8 14.28 27.90 14.34
C ALA A 8 13.88 26.99 15.50
N MET A 9 12.85 26.15 15.27
CA MET A 9 12.42 25.14 16.24
C MET A 9 13.60 24.21 16.53
N LYS A 10 13.87 23.98 17.82
CA LYS A 10 14.85 22.96 18.22
C LYS A 10 14.21 21.59 18.11
N SER A 11 15.00 20.52 18.00
CA SER A 11 14.49 19.13 17.96
C SER A 11 13.60 18.77 19.15
N SER A 12 13.89 19.37 20.33
CA SER A 12 13.06 19.28 21.53
C SER A 12 11.66 19.90 21.40
N ASP A 13 11.43 20.73 20.37
CA ASP A 13 10.19 21.45 20.19
C ASP A 13 9.20 20.71 19.24
N ILE A 14 9.67 19.62 18.61
CA ILE A 14 8.81 18.78 17.76
C ILE A 14 8.02 17.84 18.64
N LYS A 15 6.73 18.13 18.79
CA LYS A 15 5.77 17.33 19.56
C LYS A 15 4.77 16.70 18.60
N GLY A 16 4.99 15.42 18.26
CA GLY A 16 4.10 14.68 17.38
C GLY A 16 4.44 14.79 15.90
N MET A 17 3.50 14.44 15.02
CA MET A 17 3.67 14.50 13.58
C MET A 17 3.85 15.93 13.10
N THR A 18 4.78 16.13 12.16
CA THR A 18 5.01 17.42 11.52
C THR A 18 5.26 17.22 10.03
N VAL A 19 4.83 18.18 9.22
CA VAL A 19 5.11 18.21 7.77
C VAL A 19 6.49 18.81 7.46
N PHE A 20 7.17 19.36 8.46
CA PHE A 20 8.50 19.96 8.29
C PHE A 20 9.33 19.87 9.55
N ASN A 21 10.48 19.18 9.45
CA ASN A 21 11.50 19.17 10.48
C ASN A 21 12.60 20.15 10.08
N PRO A 22 12.82 21.27 10.82
CA PRO A 22 13.86 22.24 10.53
C PRO A 22 15.27 21.77 10.87
N ASN A 23 15.40 20.62 11.53
CA ASN A 23 16.69 20.09 11.97
C ASN A 23 17.39 19.36 10.82
N LYS A 24 18.72 19.34 10.86
CA LYS A 24 19.52 18.54 9.94
C LYS A 24 19.46 17.08 10.39
N VAL A 25 18.78 16.26 9.59
CA VAL A 25 18.68 14.80 9.80
C VAL A 25 19.56 14.09 8.79
N ASP A 26 20.42 13.21 9.27
CA ASP A 26 21.15 12.28 8.40
C ASP A 26 20.27 11.08 8.11
N THR A 27 19.54 11.11 7.00
CA THR A 27 18.57 10.08 6.61
C THR A 27 19.20 8.71 6.44
N LYS A 28 20.52 8.61 6.13
CA LYS A 28 21.21 7.33 6.04
C LYS A 28 21.35 6.60 7.38
N LYS A 29 21.25 7.33 8.50
CA LYS A 29 21.31 6.77 9.85
C LYS A 29 19.93 6.51 10.47
N GLN A 30 18.85 6.95 9.81
CA GLN A 30 17.50 6.70 10.29
C GLN A 30 17.06 5.27 9.97
N PRO A 31 16.22 4.62 10.80
CA PRO A 31 15.47 3.45 10.38
C PRO A 31 14.49 3.85 9.28
N MET A 32 13.96 2.89 8.54
CA MET A 32 12.92 3.16 7.51
C MET A 32 11.67 3.81 8.11
N PHE A 33 11.28 3.40 9.31
CA PHE A 33 10.10 3.89 10.01
C PHE A 33 10.44 4.27 11.46
N PHE A 34 9.67 5.20 12.02
CA PHE A 34 9.77 5.66 13.40
C PHE A 34 11.11 6.32 13.77
N GLY A 35 11.86 6.78 12.79
CA GLY A 35 13.00 7.67 13.00
C GLY A 35 12.53 9.11 13.22
N GLN A 36 13.40 10.09 12.99
CA GLN A 36 13.01 11.49 13.06
C GLN A 36 12.11 11.87 11.87
N PRO A 37 11.18 12.83 12.07
CA PRO A 37 10.38 13.33 10.98
C PRO A 37 11.23 13.82 9.83
N LEU A 38 10.74 13.67 8.60
CA LEU A 38 11.39 14.18 7.40
C LEU A 38 11.43 15.71 7.40
N GLY A 39 12.53 16.24 6.93
CA GLY A 39 12.73 17.68 6.70
C GLY A 39 12.81 17.98 5.21
N VAL A 40 14.00 18.41 4.73
CA VAL A 40 14.23 18.61 3.30
C VAL A 40 14.32 17.24 2.62
N GLN A 41 13.45 17.02 1.64
CA GLN A 41 13.50 15.82 0.79
C GLN A 41 14.72 15.90 -0.13
N ARG A 42 15.62 14.93 0.00
CA ARG A 42 16.88 14.87 -0.73
C ARG A 42 16.96 13.57 -1.52
N TYR A 43 16.96 13.69 -2.83
CA TYR A 43 17.06 12.58 -3.78
C TYR A 43 18.45 12.47 -4.45
N ASP A 44 19.47 13.05 -3.80
CA ASP A 44 20.87 12.95 -4.19
C ASP A 44 21.67 11.94 -3.34
N SER A 45 21.05 11.40 -2.27
CA SER A 45 21.72 10.55 -1.31
C SER A 45 20.73 9.59 -0.63
N TYR A 46 20.88 8.31 -0.88
CA TYR A 46 19.95 7.26 -0.42
C TYR A 46 20.58 6.34 0.61
N LYS A 47 19.80 5.89 1.59
CA LYS A 47 20.14 4.74 2.44
C LYS A 47 19.91 3.44 1.68
N TYR A 48 18.78 3.35 0.98
CA TYR A 48 18.36 2.16 0.23
C TYR A 48 18.01 2.52 -1.22
N PRO A 49 18.99 2.53 -2.14
CA PRO A 49 18.78 2.88 -3.54
C PRO A 49 17.72 2.04 -4.26
N ALA A 50 17.36 0.86 -3.70
CA ALA A 50 16.32 0.00 -4.27
C ALA A 50 14.96 0.71 -4.33
N PHE A 51 14.60 1.53 -3.33
CA PHE A 51 13.34 2.27 -3.33
C PHE A 51 13.31 3.35 -4.39
N GLU A 52 14.39 4.09 -4.58
CA GLU A 52 14.52 5.05 -5.67
C GLU A 52 14.40 4.39 -7.04
N ASN A 53 15.02 3.21 -7.22
CA ASN A 53 14.91 2.46 -8.47
C ASN A 53 13.48 2.01 -8.73
N LEU A 54 12.76 1.55 -7.70
CA LEU A 54 11.35 1.18 -7.81
C LEU A 54 10.48 2.40 -8.12
N THR A 55 10.75 3.56 -7.51
CA THR A 55 10.06 4.81 -7.82
C THR A 55 10.18 5.16 -9.31
N LYS A 56 11.41 5.16 -9.83
CA LYS A 56 11.66 5.43 -11.26
C LYS A 56 10.97 4.42 -12.18
N GLN A 57 10.97 3.15 -11.79
CA GLN A 57 10.35 2.08 -12.56
C GLN A 57 8.83 2.23 -12.60
N GLN A 58 8.18 2.50 -11.46
CA GLN A 58 6.75 2.77 -11.37
C GLN A 58 6.36 3.99 -12.22
N LEU A 59 7.09 5.09 -12.12
CA LEU A 59 6.85 6.28 -12.94
C LEU A 59 7.01 6.00 -14.43
N GLY A 60 7.96 5.15 -14.82
CA GLY A 60 8.15 4.71 -16.21
C GLY A 60 7.03 3.79 -16.71
N TYR A 61 6.24 3.20 -15.81
CA TYR A 61 5.12 2.34 -16.14
C TYR A 61 3.77 3.06 -16.19
N PHE A 62 3.76 4.39 -16.07
CA PHE A 62 2.52 5.15 -16.14
C PHE A 62 1.68 4.80 -17.38
N TRP A 63 0.40 4.61 -17.17
CA TRP A 63 -0.60 4.31 -18.19
C TRP A 63 -1.98 4.80 -17.78
N ARG A 64 -2.91 4.82 -18.72
CA ARG A 64 -4.30 5.20 -18.46
C ARG A 64 -5.24 4.14 -19.02
N PRO A 65 -6.33 3.79 -18.33
CA PRO A 65 -7.27 2.77 -18.81
C PRO A 65 -7.89 3.11 -20.17
N GLU A 66 -8.04 4.40 -20.49
CA GLU A 66 -8.58 4.88 -21.76
C GLU A 66 -7.70 4.53 -22.98
N GLU A 67 -6.46 4.10 -22.77
CA GLU A 67 -5.56 3.64 -23.84
C GLU A 67 -5.94 2.24 -24.35
N VAL A 68 -6.83 1.54 -23.64
CA VAL A 68 -7.30 0.20 -24.01
C VAL A 68 -8.76 0.26 -24.46
N SER A 69 -9.04 -0.18 -25.68
CA SER A 69 -10.43 -0.25 -26.18
C SER A 69 -11.18 -1.42 -25.55
N LEU A 70 -12.39 -1.17 -25.05
CA LEU A 70 -13.31 -2.16 -24.50
C LEU A 70 -14.55 -2.37 -25.39
N GLN A 71 -14.53 -1.89 -26.63
CA GLN A 71 -15.68 -1.97 -27.52
C GLN A 71 -16.08 -3.43 -27.81
N LYS A 72 -15.08 -4.32 -28.03
CA LYS A 72 -15.32 -5.75 -28.21
C LYS A 72 -15.86 -6.39 -26.94
N ASP A 73 -15.32 -6.03 -25.80
CA ASP A 73 -15.68 -6.62 -24.50
C ASP A 73 -17.14 -6.46 -24.15
N ARG A 74 -17.75 -5.34 -24.55
CA ARG A 74 -19.20 -5.11 -24.37
C ARG A 74 -20.04 -6.14 -25.11
N GLY A 75 -19.66 -6.48 -26.35
CA GLY A 75 -20.31 -7.53 -27.14
C GLY A 75 -20.03 -8.92 -26.56
N ASP A 76 -18.78 -9.19 -26.22
CA ASP A 76 -18.37 -10.46 -25.61
C ASP A 76 -19.16 -10.74 -24.32
N TYR A 77 -19.29 -9.74 -23.43
CA TYR A 77 -20.04 -9.88 -22.18
C TYR A 77 -21.49 -10.29 -22.40
N GLN A 78 -22.16 -9.75 -23.41
CA GLN A 78 -23.54 -10.13 -23.74
C GLN A 78 -23.63 -11.60 -24.11
N MET A 79 -22.64 -12.14 -24.81
CA MET A 79 -22.57 -13.52 -25.29
C MET A 79 -22.07 -14.53 -24.25
N LEU A 80 -21.52 -14.06 -23.11
CA LEU A 80 -21.10 -14.94 -22.02
C LEU A 80 -22.30 -15.71 -21.46
N ARG A 81 -22.08 -16.99 -21.12
CA ARG A 81 -23.04 -17.80 -20.36
C ARG A 81 -23.24 -17.24 -18.96
N PRO A 82 -24.39 -17.50 -18.30
CA PRO A 82 -24.68 -16.99 -16.97
C PRO A 82 -23.55 -17.25 -15.95
N GLU A 83 -22.96 -18.45 -15.97
CA GLU A 83 -21.88 -18.84 -15.06
C GLU A 83 -20.60 -18.03 -15.32
N GLN A 84 -20.30 -17.78 -16.58
CA GLN A 84 -19.15 -16.96 -16.98
C GLN A 84 -19.35 -15.49 -16.57
N LYS A 85 -20.56 -14.95 -16.76
CA LYS A 85 -20.93 -13.60 -16.27
C LYS A 85 -20.75 -13.51 -14.76
N HIS A 86 -21.22 -14.51 -14.04
CA HIS A 86 -21.10 -14.56 -12.58
C HIS A 86 -19.62 -14.56 -12.15
N ILE A 87 -18.78 -15.42 -12.72
CA ILE A 87 -17.34 -15.48 -12.41
C ILE A 87 -16.66 -14.15 -12.74
N TYR A 88 -16.89 -13.60 -13.93
CA TYR A 88 -16.28 -12.35 -14.36
C TYR A 88 -16.66 -11.18 -13.46
N THR A 89 -17.96 -11.05 -13.14
CA THR A 89 -18.48 -9.96 -12.29
C THR A 89 -18.01 -10.09 -10.85
N SER A 90 -18.07 -11.27 -10.26
CA SER A 90 -17.61 -11.51 -8.88
C SER A 90 -16.11 -11.27 -8.73
N ASN A 91 -15.33 -11.64 -9.76
CA ASN A 91 -13.89 -11.37 -9.78
C ASN A 91 -13.58 -9.87 -9.83
N LEU A 92 -14.29 -9.09 -10.67
CA LEU A 92 -14.13 -7.63 -10.70
C LEU A 92 -14.54 -6.98 -9.38
N LYS A 93 -15.67 -7.40 -8.78
CA LYS A 93 -16.11 -6.89 -7.48
C LYS A 93 -15.05 -7.13 -6.40
N TYR A 94 -14.43 -8.30 -6.40
CA TYR A 94 -13.36 -8.64 -5.48
C TYR A 94 -12.15 -7.71 -5.64
N GLN A 95 -11.69 -7.49 -6.89
CA GLN A 95 -10.58 -6.58 -7.20
C GLN A 95 -10.89 -5.14 -6.78
N ILE A 96 -12.07 -4.63 -7.13
CA ILE A 96 -12.52 -3.28 -6.75
C ILE A 96 -12.49 -3.08 -5.23
N MET A 97 -12.98 -4.06 -4.48
CA MET A 97 -13.03 -3.96 -3.01
C MET A 97 -11.62 -3.89 -2.42
N LEU A 98 -10.69 -4.74 -2.87
CA LEU A 98 -9.34 -4.77 -2.34
C LEU A 98 -8.54 -3.53 -2.73
N ASP A 99 -8.60 -3.08 -3.98
CA ASP A 99 -7.89 -1.87 -4.42
C ASP A 99 -8.49 -0.59 -3.84
N SER A 100 -9.77 -0.61 -3.46
CA SER A 100 -10.35 0.49 -2.69
C SER A 100 -9.73 0.63 -1.29
N VAL A 101 -9.26 -0.47 -0.71
CA VAL A 101 -8.48 -0.49 0.54
C VAL A 101 -7.05 -0.07 0.26
N GLN A 102 -6.38 -0.73 -0.71
CA GLN A 102 -4.99 -0.47 -1.05
C GLN A 102 -4.74 0.97 -1.48
N GLY A 103 -5.63 1.58 -2.26
CA GLY A 103 -5.48 2.98 -2.68
C GLY A 103 -5.43 4.01 -1.55
N ARG A 104 -5.89 3.65 -0.34
CA ARG A 104 -5.87 4.53 0.83
C ARG A 104 -4.79 4.15 1.83
N ALA A 105 -4.55 2.86 1.98
CA ALA A 105 -3.82 2.30 3.11
C ALA A 105 -2.36 2.74 3.19
N PRO A 106 -1.54 2.78 2.12
CA PRO A 106 -0.16 3.25 2.22
C PRO A 106 -0.06 4.68 2.73
N GLY A 107 -0.91 5.58 2.20
CA GLY A 107 -0.96 6.98 2.62
C GLY A 107 -1.40 7.19 4.07
N MET A 108 -2.34 6.38 4.55
CA MET A 108 -2.85 6.49 5.93
C MET A 108 -1.98 5.76 6.94
N ALA A 109 -1.44 4.60 6.57
CA ALA A 109 -0.77 3.70 7.50
C ALA A 109 0.76 3.86 7.49
N PHE A 110 1.40 4.00 6.34
CA PHE A 110 2.86 3.88 6.25
C PHE A 110 3.58 5.21 6.07
N ILE A 111 3.13 6.04 5.13
CA ILE A 111 3.78 7.32 4.81
C ILE A 111 3.97 8.20 6.04
N PRO A 112 2.98 8.37 6.95
CA PRO A 112 3.13 9.25 8.11
C PRO A 112 4.26 8.87 9.08
N TYR A 113 4.71 7.63 9.04
CA TYR A 113 5.74 7.10 9.94
C TYR A 113 7.08 6.83 9.25
N CYS A 114 7.18 7.15 7.95
CA CYS A 114 8.39 6.98 7.16
C CYS A 114 9.46 8.00 7.57
N SER A 115 10.72 7.56 7.62
CA SER A 115 11.85 8.38 8.09
C SER A 115 12.95 8.57 7.03
N ILE A 116 12.77 8.01 5.84
CA ILE A 116 13.73 8.13 4.72
C ILE A 116 13.01 8.55 3.43
N PRO A 117 13.51 9.56 2.70
CA PRO A 117 12.78 10.19 1.59
C PRO A 117 12.58 9.27 0.38
N GLU A 118 13.51 8.37 0.10
CA GLU A 118 13.40 7.44 -1.03
C GLU A 118 12.29 6.40 -0.82
N LEU A 119 11.99 6.02 0.42
CA LEU A 119 10.88 5.12 0.73
C LEU A 119 9.55 5.89 0.72
N GLU A 120 9.52 7.11 1.27
CA GLU A 120 8.35 7.99 1.20
C GLU A 120 7.90 8.17 -0.25
N ALA A 121 8.80 8.61 -1.14
CA ALA A 121 8.50 8.80 -2.56
C ALA A 121 8.02 7.52 -3.24
N CYS A 122 8.61 6.38 -2.90
CA CYS A 122 8.20 5.09 -3.46
C CYS A 122 6.76 4.73 -3.05
N MET A 123 6.38 5.00 -1.80
CA MET A 123 5.02 4.76 -1.31
C MET A 123 3.99 5.76 -1.85
N GLU A 124 4.39 7.01 -2.11
CA GLU A 124 3.52 8.00 -2.77
C GLU A 124 3.17 7.57 -4.20
N VAL A 125 4.18 7.12 -4.97
CA VAL A 125 3.95 6.61 -6.32
C VAL A 125 3.12 5.31 -6.29
N TRP A 126 3.34 4.44 -5.32
CA TRP A 126 2.50 3.26 -5.11
C TRP A 126 1.03 3.67 -4.92
N SER A 127 0.72 4.58 -4.00
CA SER A 127 -0.65 5.06 -3.80
C SER A 127 -1.26 5.69 -5.06
N PHE A 128 -0.44 6.37 -5.87
CA PHE A 128 -0.85 6.91 -7.17
C PHE A 128 -1.21 5.80 -8.16
N MET A 129 -0.43 4.72 -8.26
CA MET A 129 -0.72 3.59 -9.15
C MET A 129 -1.99 2.85 -8.73
N GLU A 130 -2.22 2.65 -7.43
CA GLU A 130 -3.46 2.07 -6.89
C GLU A 130 -4.72 2.88 -7.27
N MET A 131 -4.59 4.20 -7.33
CA MET A 131 -5.69 5.05 -7.82
C MET A 131 -5.96 4.78 -9.31
N ILE A 132 -4.93 4.54 -10.12
CA ILE A 132 -5.10 4.16 -11.53
C ILE A 132 -5.81 2.81 -11.62
N HIS A 133 -5.46 1.82 -10.79
CA HIS A 133 -6.10 0.51 -10.73
C HIS A 133 -7.60 0.65 -10.42
N SER A 134 -7.96 1.37 -9.37
CA SER A 134 -9.36 1.63 -9.01
C SER A 134 -10.15 2.32 -10.12
N ARG A 135 -9.56 3.30 -10.81
CA ARG A 135 -10.18 3.95 -11.98
C ARG A 135 -10.37 3.00 -13.15
N SER A 136 -9.44 2.06 -13.31
CA SER A 136 -9.45 1.08 -14.41
C SER A 136 -10.62 0.11 -14.29
N TYR A 137 -10.93 -0.36 -13.10
CA TYR A 137 -12.12 -1.17 -12.88
C TYR A 137 -13.41 -0.38 -13.16
N THR A 138 -13.46 0.88 -12.74
CA THR A 138 -14.58 1.76 -13.08
C THR A 138 -14.72 1.92 -14.60
N TYR A 139 -13.61 2.08 -15.31
CA TYR A 139 -13.59 2.16 -16.77
C TYR A 139 -14.11 0.87 -17.43
N ILE A 140 -13.67 -0.30 -16.95
CA ILE A 140 -14.17 -1.60 -17.42
C ILE A 140 -15.70 -1.67 -17.23
N ILE A 141 -16.17 -1.42 -16.01
CA ILE A 141 -17.60 -1.56 -15.68
C ILE A 141 -18.46 -0.60 -16.51
N LYS A 142 -18.06 0.64 -16.67
CA LYS A 142 -18.79 1.64 -17.45
C LYS A 142 -18.89 1.29 -18.95
N ASN A 143 -17.90 0.60 -19.49
CA ASN A 143 -17.87 0.25 -20.91
C ASN A 143 -18.48 -1.12 -21.21
N VAL A 144 -18.47 -2.05 -20.27
CA VAL A 144 -18.90 -3.43 -20.47
C VAL A 144 -20.36 -3.65 -20.04
N TYR A 145 -20.76 -3.10 -18.90
CA TYR A 145 -22.07 -3.40 -18.31
C TYR A 145 -23.17 -2.43 -18.80
N PRO A 146 -24.39 -2.94 -19.02
CA PRO A 146 -25.54 -2.09 -19.33
C PRO A 146 -25.91 -1.16 -18.18
N ASN A 147 -25.81 -1.63 -16.95
CA ASN A 147 -26.08 -0.87 -15.72
C ASN A 147 -24.87 -0.93 -14.78
N PRO A 148 -23.93 0.01 -14.87
CA PRO A 148 -22.75 0.06 -14.00
C PRO A 148 -23.06 0.16 -12.51
N ALA A 149 -24.11 0.91 -12.12
CA ALA A 149 -24.47 1.12 -10.73
C ALA A 149 -24.82 -0.20 -10.03
N GLU A 150 -25.53 -1.11 -10.68
CA GLU A 150 -25.89 -2.42 -10.14
C GLU A 150 -24.67 -3.25 -9.69
N VAL A 151 -23.55 -3.13 -10.40
CA VAL A 151 -22.31 -3.84 -10.02
C VAL A 151 -21.71 -3.21 -8.77
N PHE A 152 -21.62 -1.87 -8.71
CA PHE A 152 -21.03 -1.19 -7.56
C PHE A 152 -21.88 -1.33 -6.30
N ASP A 153 -23.21 -1.13 -6.42
CA ASP A 153 -24.13 -1.13 -5.29
C ASP A 153 -24.21 -2.50 -4.60
N THR A 154 -23.87 -3.57 -5.31
CA THR A 154 -23.92 -4.96 -4.79
C THR A 154 -22.57 -5.54 -4.38
N ILE A 155 -21.48 -4.75 -4.35
CA ILE A 155 -20.17 -5.23 -3.88
C ILE A 155 -20.23 -5.59 -2.40
N LEU A 156 -20.87 -4.73 -1.60
CA LEU A 156 -20.96 -4.89 -0.14
C LEU A 156 -21.99 -5.93 0.31
N ASP A 157 -22.78 -6.49 -0.62
CA ASP A 157 -23.73 -7.56 -0.32
C ASP A 157 -23.08 -8.96 -0.32
N ASP A 158 -21.86 -9.09 -0.85
CA ASP A 158 -21.14 -10.37 -0.93
C ASP A 158 -20.24 -10.56 0.30
N GLU A 159 -20.73 -11.38 1.24
CA GLU A 159 -20.01 -11.68 2.49
C GLU A 159 -18.66 -12.36 2.25
N ASN A 160 -18.47 -13.10 1.15
CA ASN A 160 -17.18 -13.68 0.81
C ASN A 160 -16.15 -12.61 0.44
N ILE A 161 -16.57 -11.57 -0.29
CA ILE A 161 -15.72 -10.42 -0.63
C ILE A 161 -15.41 -9.64 0.64
N LEU A 162 -16.41 -9.33 1.47
CA LEU A 162 -16.24 -8.61 2.73
C LEU A 162 -15.31 -9.33 3.70
N SER A 163 -15.45 -10.64 3.86
CA SER A 163 -14.60 -11.43 4.73
C SER A 163 -13.12 -11.35 4.32
N ARG A 164 -12.85 -11.39 3.02
CA ARG A 164 -11.48 -11.25 2.49
C ARG A 164 -10.93 -9.84 2.66
N ALA A 165 -11.76 -8.82 2.44
CA ALA A 165 -11.38 -7.43 2.68
C ALA A 165 -11.05 -7.21 4.17
N ARG A 166 -11.90 -7.66 5.11
CA ARG A 166 -11.67 -7.55 6.56
C ARG A 166 -10.33 -8.16 7.00
N SER A 167 -9.89 -9.24 6.37
CA SER A 167 -8.61 -9.87 6.70
C SER A 167 -7.38 -9.02 6.34
N VAL A 168 -7.51 -8.11 5.38
CA VAL A 168 -6.46 -7.14 5.00
C VAL A 168 -6.60 -5.87 5.82
N THR A 169 -7.82 -5.32 5.87
CA THR A 169 -8.10 -4.08 6.60
C THR A 169 -7.80 -4.20 8.09
N GLY A 170 -8.08 -5.36 8.70
CA GLY A 170 -7.78 -5.60 10.11
C GLY A 170 -6.33 -5.37 10.48
N ALA A 171 -5.38 -5.79 9.65
CA ALA A 171 -3.96 -5.56 9.90
C ALA A 171 -3.57 -4.07 9.77
N TYR A 172 -4.18 -3.35 8.82
CA TYR A 172 -4.00 -1.90 8.68
C TYR A 172 -4.62 -1.14 9.86
N ASP A 173 -5.87 -1.47 10.20
CA ASP A 173 -6.61 -0.80 11.28
C ASP A 173 -5.94 -1.03 12.64
N ASP A 174 -5.45 -2.25 12.91
CA ASP A 174 -4.67 -2.55 14.11
C ASP A 174 -3.43 -1.66 14.19
N PHE A 175 -2.69 -1.54 13.09
CA PHE A 175 -1.52 -0.68 13.06
C PHE A 175 -1.87 0.81 13.22
N ILE A 176 -2.86 1.31 12.47
CA ILE A 176 -3.31 2.71 12.54
C ILE A 176 -3.77 3.06 13.96
N ASN A 177 -4.58 2.21 14.58
CA ASN A 177 -5.06 2.40 15.94
C ASN A 177 -3.91 2.45 16.96
N GLN A 178 -2.97 1.51 16.86
CA GLN A 178 -1.76 1.50 17.70
C GLN A 178 -0.93 2.78 17.49
N ALA A 179 -0.73 3.17 16.26
CA ALA A 179 0.06 4.36 15.92
C ALA A 179 -0.61 5.67 16.36
N GLN A 180 -1.95 5.75 16.33
CA GLN A 180 -2.69 6.91 16.83
C GLN A 180 -2.61 7.03 18.37
N LEU A 181 -2.73 5.93 19.08
CA LEU A 181 -2.53 5.90 20.55
C LEU A 181 -1.14 6.39 20.93
N TRP A 182 -0.14 6.07 20.12
CA TRP A 182 1.24 6.53 20.28
C TRP A 182 1.41 8.00 19.90
N GLY A 183 0.83 8.43 18.77
CA GLY A 183 0.97 9.79 18.24
C GLY A 183 0.37 10.87 19.12
N THR A 184 -0.65 10.55 19.92
CA THR A 184 -1.31 11.52 20.80
C THR A 184 -0.47 11.91 22.03
N GLY A 185 0.63 11.24 22.34
CA GLY A 185 1.37 11.53 23.54
C GLY A 185 2.89 11.43 23.51
N ASN A 186 3.50 10.56 22.76
CA ASN A 186 4.86 10.12 23.06
C ASN A 186 5.84 9.94 21.88
N MET A 187 5.40 9.93 20.65
CA MET A 187 6.24 9.53 19.51
C MET A 187 7.50 10.38 19.31
N TRP A 188 7.52 11.60 19.85
CA TRP A 188 8.58 12.57 19.66
C TRP A 188 9.08 13.23 20.96
N LYS A 189 8.78 12.66 22.13
CA LYS A 189 9.33 13.17 23.39
C LYS A 189 10.75 12.64 23.60
N GLU A 190 11.69 13.53 23.87
CA GLU A 190 12.97 13.16 24.51
C GLU A 190 12.65 12.43 25.82
N GLY A 191 13.13 11.22 25.99
CA GLY A 191 12.88 10.43 27.20
C GLY A 191 12.34 9.02 26.96
N TRP A 192 12.28 8.56 25.76
CA TRP A 192 11.87 7.19 25.39
C TRP A 192 12.64 6.07 26.11
N LYS A 193 13.79 6.40 26.68
CA LYS A 193 14.74 5.41 27.20
C LYS A 193 14.45 4.92 28.63
N GLU A 194 13.47 5.48 29.33
CA GLU A 194 13.42 5.31 30.79
C GLU A 194 12.16 4.64 31.37
N SER A 195 11.14 4.29 30.57
CA SER A 195 9.97 3.58 31.09
C SER A 195 9.89 2.13 30.59
N PRO A 196 9.81 1.13 31.46
CA PRO A 196 9.63 -0.29 31.06
C PRO A 196 8.36 -0.55 30.27
N THR A 197 7.30 0.21 30.51
CA THR A 197 6.03 0.15 29.76
C THR A 197 6.18 0.70 28.35
N SER A 198 6.99 1.75 28.14
CA SER A 198 7.20 2.35 26.83
C SER A 198 7.88 1.38 25.83
N ASN A 199 8.80 0.55 26.30
CA ASN A 199 9.49 -0.43 25.44
C ASN A 199 8.57 -1.55 24.94
N TYR A 200 7.61 -2.00 25.74
CA TYR A 200 6.63 -3.01 25.32
C TYR A 200 5.69 -2.44 24.26
N GLU A 201 5.17 -1.27 24.51
CA GLU A 201 4.25 -0.58 23.59
C GLU A 201 4.90 -0.30 22.25
N ILE A 202 6.18 0.16 22.20
CA ILE A 202 6.94 0.35 20.96
C ILE A 202 7.08 -0.97 20.18
N LYS A 203 7.37 -2.06 20.88
CA LYS A 203 7.49 -3.38 20.23
C LYS A 203 6.16 -3.84 19.64
N GLU A 204 5.05 -3.62 20.31
CA GLU A 204 3.72 -3.95 19.76
C GLU A 204 3.36 -3.07 18.57
N LEU A 205 3.67 -1.77 18.60
CA LEU A 205 3.51 -0.89 17.46
C LEU A 205 4.33 -1.37 16.25
N LYS A 206 5.60 -1.69 16.46
CA LYS A 206 6.49 -2.22 15.40
C LYS A 206 6.00 -3.59 14.91
N ARG A 207 5.47 -4.43 15.80
CA ARG A 207 4.88 -5.73 15.44
C ARG A 207 3.63 -5.57 14.58
N SER A 208 2.76 -4.61 14.91
CA SER A 208 1.57 -4.32 14.11
C SER A 208 1.94 -3.77 12.72
N LEU A 209 2.95 -2.90 12.61
CA LEU A 209 3.50 -2.48 11.32
C LEU A 209 4.05 -3.65 10.49
N TYR A 210 4.84 -4.52 11.14
CA TYR A 210 5.36 -5.70 10.44
C TYR A 210 4.23 -6.59 9.89
N ARG A 211 3.19 -6.83 10.70
CA ARG A 211 2.02 -7.61 10.28
C ARG A 211 1.28 -6.94 9.12
N ALA A 212 1.11 -5.62 9.16
CA ALA A 212 0.50 -4.88 8.08
C ALA A 212 1.28 -5.03 6.78
N VAL A 213 2.59 -4.76 6.78
CA VAL A 213 3.46 -4.92 5.60
C VAL A 213 3.47 -6.35 5.08
N ALA A 214 3.53 -7.36 5.97
CA ALA A 214 3.50 -8.76 5.57
C ALA A 214 2.15 -9.17 4.95
N ASN A 215 1.02 -8.67 5.46
CA ASN A 215 -0.30 -8.90 4.87
C ASN A 215 -0.42 -8.28 3.48
N VAL A 216 0.13 -7.08 3.29
CA VAL A 216 0.18 -6.43 1.97
C VAL A 216 1.03 -7.26 1.01
N ASN A 217 2.21 -7.71 1.42
CA ASN A 217 3.06 -8.56 0.60
C ASN A 217 2.34 -9.84 0.14
N ILE A 218 1.52 -10.45 1.01
CA ILE A 218 0.68 -11.60 0.67
C ILE A 218 -0.46 -11.20 -0.27
N LEU A 219 -1.06 -10.03 -0.08
CA LEU A 219 -2.12 -9.51 -0.94
C LEU A 219 -1.60 -9.35 -2.37
N GLU A 220 -0.52 -8.58 -2.54
CA GLU A 220 0.08 -8.26 -3.83
C GLU A 220 0.68 -9.49 -4.53
N GLY A 221 1.34 -10.38 -3.77
CA GLY A 221 2.04 -11.52 -4.34
C GLY A 221 1.20 -12.77 -4.55
N ILE A 222 0.05 -12.91 -3.88
CA ILE A 222 -0.76 -14.13 -3.92
C ILE A 222 -2.22 -13.84 -4.23
N ARG A 223 -2.89 -13.02 -3.44
CA ARG A 223 -4.35 -12.88 -3.51
C ARG A 223 -4.82 -12.25 -4.81
N PHE A 224 -4.12 -11.20 -5.27
CA PHE A 224 -4.40 -10.58 -6.56
C PHE A 224 -4.08 -11.50 -7.73
N TYR A 225 -2.99 -12.24 -7.68
CA TYR A 225 -2.60 -13.13 -8.76
C TYR A 225 -3.60 -14.27 -9.01
N VAL A 226 -4.22 -14.79 -7.96
CA VAL A 226 -5.33 -15.75 -8.12
C VAL A 226 -6.51 -15.11 -8.86
N SER A 227 -6.82 -13.87 -8.54
CA SER A 227 -7.87 -13.09 -9.22
C SER A 227 -7.50 -12.74 -10.66
N PHE A 228 -6.26 -12.33 -10.91
CA PHE A 228 -5.78 -12.03 -12.26
C PHE A 228 -5.83 -13.24 -13.19
N ALA A 229 -5.53 -14.43 -12.67
CA ALA A 229 -5.64 -15.68 -13.42
C ALA A 229 -7.06 -15.91 -13.97
N CYS A 230 -8.10 -15.54 -13.24
CA CYS A 230 -9.48 -15.60 -13.73
C CYS A 230 -9.67 -14.66 -14.95
N SER A 231 -9.16 -13.44 -14.89
CA SER A 231 -9.25 -12.49 -16.00
C SER A 231 -8.45 -12.96 -17.23
N PHE A 232 -7.26 -13.51 -17.01
CA PHE A 232 -6.44 -14.05 -18.11
C PHE A 232 -7.06 -15.27 -18.76
N ALA A 233 -7.78 -16.12 -18.01
CA ALA A 233 -8.52 -17.24 -18.58
C ALA A 233 -9.59 -16.79 -19.59
N PHE A 234 -10.26 -15.66 -19.37
CA PHE A 234 -11.16 -15.07 -20.37
C PHE A 234 -10.40 -14.64 -21.62
N GLY A 235 -9.24 -14.01 -21.47
CA GLY A 235 -8.37 -13.63 -22.60
C GLY A 235 -7.93 -14.83 -23.43
N GLU A 236 -7.57 -15.96 -22.81
CA GLU A 236 -7.23 -17.22 -23.50
C GLU A 236 -8.43 -17.78 -24.28
N LEU A 237 -9.64 -17.60 -23.80
CA LEU A 237 -10.88 -17.95 -24.50
C LEU A 237 -11.27 -16.94 -25.61
N LYS A 238 -10.43 -15.94 -25.88
CA LYS A 238 -10.69 -14.86 -26.85
C LYS A 238 -11.94 -14.03 -26.52
N ALA A 239 -12.29 -13.98 -25.25
CA ALA A 239 -13.38 -13.18 -24.71
C ALA A 239 -12.82 -12.17 -23.69
N MET A 240 -13.42 -10.97 -23.62
CA MET A 240 -13.03 -9.94 -22.66
C MET A 240 -11.53 -9.55 -22.77
N GLU A 241 -10.98 -9.54 -23.97
CA GLU A 241 -9.53 -9.34 -24.21
C GLU A 241 -9.05 -7.93 -23.80
N GLY A 242 -9.89 -6.91 -23.96
CA GLY A 242 -9.58 -5.55 -23.51
C GLY A 242 -9.47 -5.48 -21.98
N SER A 243 -10.43 -6.08 -21.26
CA SER A 243 -10.39 -6.20 -19.82
C SER A 243 -9.16 -6.99 -19.35
N ALA A 244 -8.87 -8.15 -19.97
CA ALA A 244 -7.67 -8.92 -19.68
C ALA A 244 -6.39 -8.11 -19.90
N LYS A 245 -6.36 -7.24 -20.92
CA LYS A 245 -5.23 -6.34 -21.17
C LYS A 245 -5.06 -5.30 -20.06
N ILE A 246 -6.14 -4.67 -19.60
CA ILE A 246 -6.10 -3.75 -18.45
C ILE A 246 -5.59 -4.48 -17.21
N ILE A 247 -6.14 -5.65 -16.89
CA ILE A 247 -5.69 -6.45 -15.75
C ILE A 247 -4.21 -6.85 -15.89
N SER A 248 -3.70 -7.07 -17.10
CA SER A 248 -2.26 -7.34 -17.30
C SER A 248 -1.36 -6.15 -17.00
N LEU A 249 -1.85 -4.92 -17.19
CA LEU A 249 -1.12 -3.71 -16.81
C LEU A 249 -1.13 -3.54 -15.28
N ILE A 250 -2.28 -3.77 -14.64
CA ILE A 250 -2.38 -3.80 -13.18
C ILE A 250 -1.43 -4.86 -12.61
N ALA A 251 -1.48 -6.11 -13.08
CA ALA A 251 -0.59 -7.17 -12.59
C ALA A 251 0.90 -6.88 -12.75
N ARG A 252 1.28 -6.13 -13.78
CA ARG A 252 2.66 -5.63 -13.94
C ARG A 252 3.03 -4.65 -12.83
N ASP A 253 2.11 -3.76 -12.48
CA ASP A 253 2.34 -2.76 -11.44
C ASP A 253 2.38 -3.42 -10.06
N GLU A 254 1.54 -4.42 -9.79
CA GLU A 254 1.55 -5.21 -8.54
C GLU A 254 2.88 -5.92 -8.27
N ASN A 255 3.64 -6.27 -9.31
CA ASN A 255 5.01 -6.76 -9.12
C ASN A 255 5.93 -5.71 -8.49
N GLN A 256 5.72 -4.42 -8.73
CA GLN A 256 6.50 -3.34 -8.11
C GLN A 256 6.10 -3.16 -6.65
N HIS A 257 4.80 -3.25 -6.34
CA HIS A 257 4.26 -3.16 -4.98
C HIS A 257 4.73 -4.34 -4.12
N LEU A 258 4.71 -5.55 -4.70
CA LEU A 258 5.29 -6.74 -4.08
C LEU A 258 6.79 -6.56 -3.82
N ALA A 259 7.55 -6.04 -4.80
CA ALA A 259 8.98 -5.78 -4.63
C ALA A 259 9.26 -4.73 -3.56
N LEU A 260 8.44 -3.68 -3.46
CA LEU A 260 8.54 -2.65 -2.42
C LEU A 260 8.40 -3.27 -1.02
N THR A 261 7.30 -3.96 -0.77
CA THR A 261 7.02 -4.58 0.54
C THR A 261 8.03 -5.67 0.87
N GLN A 262 8.48 -6.45 -0.12
CA GLN A 262 9.53 -7.46 0.04
C GLN A 262 10.89 -6.82 0.41
N ASN A 263 11.24 -5.67 -0.17
CA ASN A 263 12.45 -4.94 0.21
C ASN A 263 12.37 -4.42 1.65
N ILE A 264 11.22 -3.88 2.07
CA ILE A 264 11.01 -3.45 3.47
C ILE A 264 11.26 -4.63 4.42
N LEU A 265 10.62 -5.78 4.19
CA LEU A 265 10.79 -6.98 5.00
C LEU A 265 12.24 -7.46 5.02
N ASN A 266 12.93 -7.44 3.87
CA ASN A 266 14.32 -7.85 3.76
C ASN A 266 15.29 -6.89 4.47
N TYR A 267 15.07 -5.58 4.44
CA TYR A 267 15.91 -4.64 5.17
C TYR A 267 15.73 -4.75 6.67
N TRP A 268 14.52 -5.01 7.17
CA TRP A 268 14.31 -5.36 8.58
C TRP A 268 15.08 -6.63 8.97
N ARG A 269 15.06 -7.67 8.15
CA ARG A 269 15.85 -8.90 8.37
C ARG A 269 17.36 -8.67 8.35
N ARG A 270 17.82 -7.61 7.71
CA ARG A 270 19.25 -7.22 7.66
C ARG A 270 19.64 -6.21 8.74
N GLY A 271 18.73 -5.88 9.65
CA GLY A 271 19.00 -5.06 10.81
C GLY A 271 18.82 -3.56 10.63
N ASP A 272 17.96 -3.13 9.70
CA ASP A 272 17.54 -1.72 9.60
C ASP A 272 17.02 -1.19 10.94
N ASP A 273 16.22 -1.99 11.62
CA ASP A 273 15.72 -1.75 12.96
C ASP A 273 15.95 -3.01 13.84
N PRO A 274 16.76 -2.92 14.91
CA PRO A 274 17.05 -4.07 15.77
C PRO A 274 15.82 -4.71 16.41
N ASP A 275 14.80 -3.91 16.77
CA ASP A 275 13.55 -4.45 17.35
C ASP A 275 12.77 -5.25 16.31
N MET A 276 12.72 -4.78 15.05
CA MET A 276 12.10 -5.52 13.95
C MET A 276 12.80 -6.84 13.65
N LEU A 277 14.12 -6.84 13.72
CA LEU A 277 14.91 -8.06 13.56
C LEU A 277 14.56 -9.09 14.64
N CYS A 278 14.45 -8.65 15.89
CA CYS A 278 14.07 -9.51 17.01
C CYS A 278 12.66 -10.12 16.81
N LEU A 279 11.70 -9.33 16.33
CA LEU A 279 10.33 -9.80 16.06
C LEU A 279 10.29 -10.90 15.00
N LEU A 280 11.15 -10.85 13.99
CA LEU A 280 11.27 -11.88 12.95
C LEU A 280 11.72 -13.22 13.48
N TYR A 281 12.61 -13.22 14.47
CA TYR A 281 13.15 -14.45 15.06
C TYR A 281 12.30 -15.01 16.21
N THR A 282 11.45 -14.20 16.82
CA THR A 282 10.58 -14.60 17.95
C THR A 282 9.15 -14.88 17.54
N SER A 283 8.77 -14.60 16.29
CA SER A 283 7.47 -15.03 15.77
C SER A 283 7.46 -16.54 15.60
N PRO A 284 6.41 -17.24 16.05
CA PRO A 284 6.30 -18.68 15.82
C PRO A 284 6.36 -18.95 14.32
N SER A 285 7.20 -19.91 13.94
CA SER A 285 7.27 -20.37 12.56
C SER A 285 5.93 -21.01 12.19
N PRO A 286 5.43 -20.83 10.96
CA PRO A 286 4.26 -21.60 10.51
C PRO A 286 4.47 -23.13 10.52
N ARG A 287 5.67 -23.58 10.93
CA ARG A 287 6.05 -24.99 11.04
C ARG A 287 6.07 -25.52 12.48
N ASP A 288 5.83 -24.64 13.47
CA ASP A 288 5.67 -24.98 14.87
C ASP A 288 4.17 -24.99 15.24
#